data_ab2f7e9a8d9c2636555d5c5e31c7bb53
#
_entry.id   ab2f7e9a8d9c2636555d5c5e31c7bb53
#
_cell.length_a   1.000
_cell.length_b   1.000
_cell.length_c   1.000
_cell.angle_alpha   90.00
_cell.angle_beta   90.00
_cell.angle_gamma   90.00
#
_symmetry.space_group_name_H-M   'P 1'
#
loop_
_entity.id
_entity.type
_entity.pdbx_description
1 polymer ?
#
loop_
_entity_poly.entity_id
_entity_poly.type
_entity_poly.pdbx_seq_one_letter_code
_entity_poly.pdbx_strand_id
1 'polypeptide(L)'
;MATVQHDEEWRLLHQRLHGIAKRRGALDAEEAQCLRKAHDMKLWQRFGYAHMNEYLEREVGYGPQAGTERLRIARVLAELPQIEASLADGGLPYSAVRELTRVATAETEHAWLDAVRGRNLREIEKLVSGKKCGDRPEDPTDPDLARRVVRLELAPAVFALFRQVQSAMADEYDGRLDDSALMDILCRRALEAGGSSDRPAHQIAITVCESCGRGWQNGAGREIEVGPEVVDRARCDAELIG
;
A
#
# COMPACT_ATOMS: atom_id res chain seq x y z
N MET A 1 18.83 -8.33 -45.37
CA MET A 1 18.60 -9.62 -44.71
C MET A 1 18.75 -9.52 -43.17
N ALA A 2 19.66 -8.72 -42.62
CA ALA A 2 19.85 -8.58 -41.15
C ALA A 2 18.66 -7.95 -40.39
N THR A 3 17.92 -7.04 -41.01
CA THR A 3 16.76 -6.36 -40.38
C THR A 3 15.55 -7.26 -40.18
N VAL A 4 15.29 -8.22 -41.07
CA VAL A 4 14.15 -9.14 -40.94
C VAL A 4 14.40 -10.17 -39.80
N GLN A 5 15.64 -10.61 -39.69
CA GLN A 5 16.04 -11.60 -38.64
C GLN A 5 15.96 -10.98 -37.22
N HIS A 6 16.28 -9.69 -37.12
CA HIS A 6 16.17 -8.94 -35.84
C HIS A 6 14.70 -8.66 -35.46
N ASP A 7 13.83 -8.47 -36.47
CA ASP A 7 12.39 -8.26 -36.26
C ASP A 7 11.64 -9.52 -35.82
N GLU A 8 12.14 -10.73 -36.10
CA GLU A 8 11.59 -11.98 -35.60
C GLU A 8 12.07 -12.29 -34.18
N GLU A 9 13.31 -11.97 -33.88
CA GLU A 9 13.94 -12.27 -32.59
C GLU A 9 13.25 -11.52 -31.43
N TRP A 10 12.96 -10.21 -31.57
CA TRP A 10 12.27 -9.47 -30.51
C TRP A 10 10.83 -9.95 -30.28
N ARG A 11 10.12 -10.41 -31.33
CA ARG A 11 8.77 -10.99 -31.17
C ARG A 11 8.80 -12.28 -30.39
N LEU A 12 9.75 -13.17 -30.69
CA LEU A 12 9.95 -14.41 -29.95
C LEU A 12 10.30 -14.15 -28.49
N LEU A 13 11.19 -13.17 -28.24
CA LEU A 13 11.54 -12.76 -26.89
C LEU A 13 10.35 -12.19 -26.13
N HIS A 14 9.57 -11.34 -26.77
CA HIS A 14 8.32 -10.79 -26.22
C HIS A 14 7.34 -11.90 -25.82
N GLN A 15 7.07 -12.85 -26.74
CA GLN A 15 6.20 -13.98 -26.45
C GLN A 15 6.73 -14.85 -25.29
N ARG A 16 8.04 -15.05 -25.25
CA ARG A 16 8.69 -15.80 -24.17
C ARG A 16 8.54 -15.11 -22.81
N LEU A 17 8.73 -13.79 -22.76
CA LEU A 17 8.54 -13.01 -21.54
C LEU A 17 7.08 -13.05 -21.05
N HIS A 18 6.12 -12.93 -21.96
CA HIS A 18 4.70 -13.08 -21.62
C HIS A 18 4.38 -14.49 -21.11
N GLY A 19 4.92 -15.52 -21.75
CA GLY A 19 4.76 -16.90 -21.28
C GLY A 19 5.38 -17.14 -19.89
N ILE A 20 6.50 -16.49 -19.56
CA ILE A 20 7.10 -16.53 -18.23
C ILE A 20 6.21 -15.82 -17.22
N ALA A 21 5.70 -14.63 -17.55
CA ALA A 21 4.80 -13.87 -16.68
C ALA A 21 3.54 -14.67 -16.34
N LYS A 22 2.93 -15.30 -17.35
CA LYS A 22 1.75 -16.16 -17.16
C LYS A 22 2.07 -17.35 -16.23
N ARG A 23 3.19 -18.03 -16.42
CA ARG A 23 3.58 -19.15 -15.52
C ARG A 23 3.85 -18.69 -14.09
N ARG A 24 4.41 -17.49 -13.89
CA ARG A 24 4.56 -16.91 -12.55
C ARG A 24 3.21 -16.70 -11.88
N GLY A 25 2.24 -16.13 -12.59
CA GLY A 25 0.88 -15.97 -12.06
C GLY A 25 0.24 -17.29 -11.66
N ALA A 26 0.37 -18.32 -12.49
CA ALA A 26 -0.12 -19.67 -12.18
C ALA A 26 0.54 -20.25 -10.92
N LEU A 27 1.88 -20.09 -10.78
CA LEU A 27 2.61 -20.51 -9.58
C LEU A 27 2.21 -19.69 -8.33
N ASP A 28 2.00 -18.39 -8.46
CA ASP A 28 1.53 -17.55 -7.36
C ASP A 28 0.12 -17.97 -6.89
N ALA A 29 -0.77 -18.35 -7.80
CA ALA A 29 -2.10 -18.87 -7.48
C ALA A 29 -2.03 -20.24 -6.79
N GLU A 30 -1.21 -21.15 -7.32
CA GLU A 30 -0.96 -22.46 -6.71
C GLU A 30 -0.36 -22.31 -5.30
N GLU A 31 0.61 -21.42 -5.14
CA GLU A 31 1.20 -21.12 -3.84
C GLU A 31 0.15 -20.60 -2.85
N ALA A 32 -0.72 -19.70 -3.27
CA ALA A 32 -1.80 -19.20 -2.40
C ALA A 32 -2.69 -20.33 -1.90
N GLN A 33 -3.03 -21.31 -2.75
CA GLN A 33 -3.78 -22.49 -2.35
C GLN A 33 -3.01 -23.37 -1.37
N CYS A 34 -1.72 -23.58 -1.62
CA CYS A 34 -0.85 -24.32 -0.71
C CYS A 34 -0.69 -23.63 0.65
N LEU A 35 -0.54 -22.31 0.67
CA LEU A 35 -0.44 -21.53 1.92
C LEU A 35 -1.71 -21.63 2.76
N ARG A 36 -2.90 -21.59 2.15
CA ARG A 36 -4.17 -21.83 2.86
C ARG A 36 -4.19 -23.21 3.49
N LYS A 37 -3.94 -24.25 2.70
CA LYS A 37 -3.88 -25.64 3.18
C LYS A 37 -2.87 -25.82 4.31
N ALA A 38 -1.66 -25.31 4.13
CA ALA A 38 -0.60 -25.39 5.12
C ALA A 38 -0.99 -24.70 6.43
N HIS A 39 -1.69 -23.56 6.32
CA HIS A 39 -2.21 -22.86 7.48
C HIS A 39 -3.29 -23.65 8.21
N ASP A 40 -4.28 -24.17 7.50
CA ASP A 40 -5.39 -24.95 8.07
C ASP A 40 -4.92 -26.23 8.77
N MET A 41 -3.91 -26.88 8.18
CA MET A 41 -3.28 -28.09 8.75
C MET A 41 -2.29 -27.78 9.86
N LYS A 42 -2.01 -26.51 10.16
CA LYS A 42 -0.93 -26.07 11.06
C LYS A 42 0.42 -26.71 10.75
N LEU A 43 0.79 -26.70 9.45
CA LEU A 43 1.94 -27.39 8.92
C LEU A 43 3.24 -27.06 9.68
N TRP A 44 3.43 -25.80 10.08
CA TRP A 44 4.60 -25.34 10.83
C TRP A 44 4.85 -26.11 12.13
N GLN A 45 3.78 -26.55 12.81
CA GLN A 45 3.89 -27.33 14.06
C GLN A 45 4.52 -28.71 13.81
N ARG A 46 4.31 -29.30 12.61
CA ARG A 46 4.91 -30.58 12.22
C ARG A 46 6.42 -30.49 12.06
N PHE A 47 6.92 -29.29 11.75
CA PHE A 47 8.35 -28.99 11.64
C PHE A 47 8.94 -28.38 12.92
N GLY A 48 8.14 -28.23 14.01
CA GLY A 48 8.60 -27.73 15.29
C GLY A 48 8.70 -26.19 15.36
N TYR A 49 8.13 -25.45 14.41
CA TYR A 49 8.13 -23.99 14.42
C TYR A 49 6.98 -23.44 15.27
N ALA A 50 7.20 -22.27 15.88
CA ALA A 50 6.21 -21.62 16.71
C ALA A 50 5.01 -21.05 15.91
N HIS A 51 5.26 -20.55 14.71
CA HIS A 51 4.23 -19.95 13.85
C HIS A 51 4.56 -20.06 12.35
N MET A 52 3.53 -19.87 11.52
CA MET A 52 3.64 -20.03 10.07
C MET A 52 4.70 -19.12 9.43
N ASN A 53 4.87 -17.88 9.92
CA ASN A 53 5.87 -16.97 9.37
C ASN A 53 7.31 -17.48 9.59
N GLU A 54 7.59 -18.13 10.72
CA GLU A 54 8.90 -18.75 10.95
C GLU A 54 9.16 -19.90 9.97
N TYR A 55 8.14 -20.74 9.73
CA TYR A 55 8.21 -21.78 8.72
C TYR A 55 8.50 -21.19 7.33
N LEU A 56 7.76 -20.14 6.92
CA LEU A 56 7.94 -19.50 5.63
C LEU A 56 9.32 -18.87 5.47
N GLU A 57 9.88 -18.31 6.54
CA GLU A 57 11.21 -17.74 6.53
C GLU A 57 12.30 -18.82 6.39
N ARG A 58 12.21 -19.88 7.15
CA ARG A 58 13.26 -20.89 7.23
C ARG A 58 13.22 -21.94 6.12
N GLU A 59 12.02 -22.36 5.72
CA GLU A 59 11.85 -23.46 4.75
C GLU A 59 11.58 -22.95 3.33
N VAL A 60 10.90 -21.80 3.20
CA VAL A 60 10.50 -21.27 1.90
C VAL A 60 11.38 -20.09 1.48
N GLY A 61 12.06 -19.44 2.44
CA GLY A 61 13.01 -18.36 2.18
C GLY A 61 12.34 -16.98 2.07
N TYR A 62 11.13 -16.81 2.57
CA TYR A 62 10.49 -15.51 2.61
C TYR A 62 10.97 -14.66 3.79
N GLY A 63 11.29 -13.37 3.54
CA GLY A 63 11.43 -12.43 4.64
C GLY A 63 10.09 -12.23 5.38
N PRO A 64 10.12 -11.81 6.66
CA PRO A 64 8.94 -11.76 7.53
C PRO A 64 7.76 -10.98 6.95
N GLN A 65 8.03 -9.82 6.34
CA GLN A 65 7.00 -9.00 5.70
C GLN A 65 6.40 -9.66 4.46
N ALA A 66 7.25 -10.28 3.62
CA ALA A 66 6.80 -10.96 2.41
C ALA A 66 5.94 -12.18 2.74
N GLY A 67 6.35 -12.99 3.73
CA GLY A 67 5.57 -14.15 4.19
C GLY A 67 4.21 -13.75 4.75
N THR A 68 4.16 -12.72 5.59
CA THR A 68 2.92 -12.20 6.16
C THR A 68 1.97 -11.70 5.06
N GLU A 69 2.48 -10.96 4.08
CA GLU A 69 1.66 -10.42 2.99
C GLU A 69 1.16 -11.54 2.05
N ARG A 70 2.00 -12.52 1.71
CA ARG A 70 1.56 -13.68 0.92
C ARG A 70 0.47 -14.48 1.62
N LEU A 71 0.60 -14.69 2.92
CA LEU A 71 -0.41 -15.39 3.72
C LEU A 71 -1.73 -14.59 3.81
N ARG A 72 -1.65 -13.25 3.96
CA ARG A 72 -2.82 -12.37 3.92
C ARG A 72 -3.56 -12.51 2.58
N ILE A 73 -2.83 -12.36 1.47
CA ILE A 73 -3.39 -12.46 0.12
C ILE A 73 -4.01 -13.84 -0.12
N ALA A 74 -3.29 -14.90 0.25
CA ALA A 74 -3.80 -16.27 0.11
C ALA A 74 -5.13 -16.49 0.82
N ARG A 75 -5.32 -15.91 2.01
CA ARG A 75 -6.59 -16.01 2.75
C ARG A 75 -7.72 -15.24 2.07
N VAL A 76 -7.44 -14.01 1.64
CA VAL A 76 -8.45 -13.17 0.98
C VAL A 76 -8.87 -13.78 -0.36
N LEU A 77 -7.95 -14.36 -1.12
CA LEU A 77 -8.25 -15.03 -2.40
C LEU A 77 -9.25 -16.20 -2.26
N ALA A 78 -9.40 -16.80 -1.08
CA ALA A 78 -10.42 -17.81 -0.85
C ALA A 78 -11.85 -17.27 -1.07
N GLU A 79 -12.05 -15.97 -0.82
CA GLU A 79 -13.33 -15.25 -0.98
C GLU A 79 -13.44 -14.58 -2.36
N LEU A 80 -12.38 -14.62 -3.20
CA LEU A 80 -12.27 -13.91 -4.48
C LEU A 80 -11.90 -14.86 -5.62
N PRO A 81 -12.79 -15.81 -6.00
CA PRO A 81 -12.47 -16.85 -6.97
C PRO A 81 -12.17 -16.33 -8.38
N GLN A 82 -12.76 -15.21 -8.81
CA GLN A 82 -12.52 -14.65 -10.15
C GLN A 82 -11.16 -13.94 -10.22
N ILE A 83 -10.74 -13.25 -9.14
CA ILE A 83 -9.40 -12.66 -9.04
C ILE A 83 -8.36 -13.77 -8.97
N GLU A 84 -8.59 -14.84 -8.20
CA GLU A 84 -7.70 -16.02 -8.16
C GLU A 84 -7.57 -16.67 -9.54
N ALA A 85 -8.68 -16.86 -10.26
CA ALA A 85 -8.66 -17.38 -11.62
C ALA A 85 -7.89 -16.46 -12.58
N SER A 86 -8.09 -15.14 -12.49
CA SER A 86 -7.36 -14.17 -13.32
C SER A 86 -5.85 -14.15 -13.03
N LEU A 87 -5.43 -14.41 -11.79
CA LEU A 87 -4.03 -14.61 -11.44
C LEU A 87 -3.50 -15.90 -12.08
N ALA A 88 -4.21 -16.99 -11.95
CA ALA A 88 -3.82 -18.31 -12.49
C ALA A 88 -3.70 -18.30 -14.02
N ASP A 89 -4.60 -17.58 -14.70
CA ASP A 89 -4.59 -17.44 -16.16
C ASP A 89 -3.56 -16.43 -16.66
N GLY A 90 -2.93 -15.67 -15.76
CA GLY A 90 -1.99 -14.61 -16.09
C GLY A 90 -2.66 -13.34 -16.64
N GLY A 91 -3.96 -13.16 -16.45
CA GLY A 91 -4.71 -11.94 -16.75
C GLY A 91 -4.36 -10.79 -15.82
N LEU A 92 -4.02 -11.09 -14.57
CA LEU A 92 -3.51 -10.13 -13.59
C LEU A 92 -2.15 -10.58 -13.04
N PRO A 93 -1.18 -9.65 -12.89
CA PRO A 93 0.04 -9.93 -12.16
C PRO A 93 -0.22 -9.97 -10.65
N TYR A 94 0.59 -10.71 -9.90
CA TYR A 94 0.50 -10.81 -8.43
C TYR A 94 0.46 -9.46 -7.73
N SER A 95 1.23 -8.48 -8.23
CA SER A 95 1.23 -7.11 -7.68
C SER A 95 -0.12 -6.41 -7.79
N ALA A 96 -0.87 -6.62 -8.88
CA ALA A 96 -2.23 -6.10 -9.01
C ALA A 96 -3.21 -6.83 -8.07
N VAL A 97 -3.11 -8.15 -7.98
CA VAL A 97 -3.90 -8.95 -7.04
C VAL A 97 -3.67 -8.51 -5.59
N ARG A 98 -2.43 -8.23 -5.21
CA ARG A 98 -2.10 -7.67 -3.90
C ARG A 98 -2.88 -6.40 -3.58
N GLU A 99 -3.01 -5.49 -4.53
CA GLU A 99 -3.78 -4.25 -4.33
C GLU A 99 -5.29 -4.53 -4.28
N LEU A 100 -5.80 -5.36 -5.20
CA LEU A 100 -7.23 -5.69 -5.25
C LEU A 100 -7.72 -6.40 -3.98
N THR A 101 -6.92 -7.28 -3.40
CA THR A 101 -7.25 -7.97 -2.13
C THR A 101 -7.34 -7.05 -0.91
N ARG A 102 -7.12 -5.76 -1.07
CA ARG A 102 -7.33 -4.76 -0.02
C ARG A 102 -8.74 -4.18 -0.02
N VAL A 103 -9.39 -4.18 -1.17
CA VAL A 103 -10.65 -3.48 -1.40
C VAL A 103 -11.78 -4.38 -1.89
N ALA A 104 -11.47 -5.42 -2.67
CA ALA A 104 -12.47 -6.31 -3.24
C ALA A 104 -13.09 -7.23 -2.19
N THR A 105 -14.40 -7.46 -2.35
CA THR A 105 -15.20 -8.50 -1.69
C THR A 105 -15.85 -9.37 -2.75
N ALA A 106 -16.49 -10.47 -2.36
CA ALA A 106 -17.22 -11.33 -3.30
C ALA A 106 -18.27 -10.56 -4.13
N GLU A 107 -18.89 -9.52 -3.54
CA GLU A 107 -19.93 -8.70 -4.19
C GLU A 107 -19.33 -7.66 -5.16
N THR A 108 -18.08 -7.20 -4.91
CA THR A 108 -17.45 -6.14 -5.71
C THR A 108 -16.35 -6.66 -6.64
N GLU A 109 -15.99 -7.93 -6.54
CA GLU A 109 -14.91 -8.58 -7.28
C GLU A 109 -15.00 -8.35 -8.78
N HIS A 110 -16.18 -8.55 -9.37
CA HIS A 110 -16.40 -8.37 -10.80
C HIS A 110 -16.17 -6.91 -11.25
N ALA A 111 -16.70 -5.94 -10.47
CA ALA A 111 -16.53 -4.53 -10.77
C ALA A 111 -15.06 -4.11 -10.73
N TRP A 112 -14.29 -4.64 -9.77
CA TRP A 112 -12.85 -4.39 -9.68
C TRP A 112 -12.10 -5.02 -10.86
N LEU A 113 -12.42 -6.25 -11.27
CA LEU A 113 -11.80 -6.89 -12.43
C LEU A 113 -12.04 -6.11 -13.72
N ASP A 114 -13.25 -5.61 -13.94
CA ASP A 114 -13.56 -4.79 -15.11
C ASP A 114 -12.83 -3.44 -15.08
N ALA A 115 -12.78 -2.82 -13.89
CA ALA A 115 -12.12 -1.53 -13.73
C ALA A 115 -10.60 -1.59 -13.96
N VAL A 116 -9.93 -2.69 -13.63
CA VAL A 116 -8.46 -2.82 -13.79
C VAL A 116 -8.03 -3.36 -15.15
N ARG A 117 -8.95 -3.76 -16.00
CA ARG A 117 -8.65 -4.33 -17.31
C ARG A 117 -7.83 -3.37 -18.17
N GLY A 118 -6.65 -3.83 -18.60
CA GLY A 118 -5.73 -3.04 -19.44
C GLY A 118 -4.98 -1.93 -18.71
N ARG A 119 -5.13 -1.80 -17.39
CA ARG A 119 -4.40 -0.81 -16.59
C ARG A 119 -3.05 -1.34 -16.12
N ASN A 120 -2.07 -0.46 -16.02
CA ASN A 120 -0.79 -0.76 -15.40
C ASN A 120 -0.89 -0.69 -13.86
N LEU A 121 0.14 -1.22 -13.17
CA LEU A 121 0.13 -1.29 -11.71
C LEU A 121 -0.08 0.08 -11.03
N ARG A 122 0.54 1.15 -11.53
CA ARG A 122 0.39 2.50 -10.93
C ARG A 122 -1.03 3.04 -11.05
N GLU A 123 -1.71 2.73 -12.14
CA GLU A 123 -3.11 3.10 -12.34
C GLU A 123 -4.02 2.30 -11.41
N ILE A 124 -3.70 1.03 -11.15
CA ILE A 124 -4.42 0.18 -10.20
C ILE A 124 -4.20 0.69 -8.77
N GLU A 125 -2.95 0.96 -8.38
CA GLU A 125 -2.62 1.53 -7.07
C GLU A 125 -3.37 2.87 -6.83
N LYS A 126 -3.43 3.72 -7.86
CA LYS A 126 -4.18 4.98 -7.79
C LYS A 126 -5.68 4.75 -7.64
N LEU A 127 -6.24 3.76 -8.33
CA LEU A 127 -7.66 3.43 -8.28
C LEU A 127 -8.07 2.86 -6.91
N VAL A 128 -7.21 2.05 -6.30
CA VAL A 128 -7.41 1.43 -4.96
C VAL A 128 -7.16 2.44 -3.83
N SER A 129 -6.29 3.44 -4.07
CA SER A 129 -5.93 4.43 -3.06
C SER A 129 -7.15 5.21 -2.58
N GLY A 130 -7.32 5.28 -1.25
CA GLY A 130 -8.46 5.96 -0.63
C GLY A 130 -9.77 5.17 -0.66
N LYS A 131 -9.72 3.86 -0.94
CA LYS A 131 -10.86 2.95 -0.90
C LYS A 131 -10.80 2.04 0.32
N LYS A 132 -11.98 1.70 0.85
CA LYS A 132 -12.18 0.71 1.91
C LYS A 132 -12.46 -0.67 1.32
N CYS A 133 -12.29 -1.70 2.12
CA CYS A 133 -12.79 -3.03 1.77
C CYS A 133 -14.31 -2.98 1.60
N GLY A 134 -14.82 -3.46 0.46
CA GLY A 134 -16.21 -3.43 0.07
C GLY A 134 -16.62 -2.25 -0.83
N ASP A 135 -15.79 -1.20 -0.95
CA ASP A 135 -16.05 -0.11 -1.89
C ASP A 135 -15.96 -0.62 -3.34
N ARG A 136 -16.69 0.05 -4.21
CA ARG A 136 -16.62 -0.14 -5.67
C ARG A 136 -15.60 0.82 -6.29
N PRO A 137 -15.09 0.55 -7.50
CA PRO A 137 -14.17 1.44 -8.18
C PRO A 137 -14.68 2.88 -8.35
N GLU A 138 -15.99 3.03 -8.58
CA GLU A 138 -16.67 4.31 -8.79
C GLU A 138 -17.02 5.08 -7.51
N ASP A 139 -16.98 4.44 -6.34
CA ASP A 139 -17.29 5.09 -5.07
C ASP A 139 -16.35 6.27 -4.79
N PRO A 140 -16.72 7.25 -3.98
CA PRO A 140 -15.84 8.35 -3.60
C PRO A 140 -14.56 7.84 -2.91
N THR A 141 -13.44 8.50 -3.17
CA THR A 141 -12.19 8.24 -2.44
C THR A 141 -12.16 9.02 -1.13
N ASP A 142 -11.68 8.36 -0.09
CA ASP A 142 -11.43 8.98 1.21
C ASP A 142 -9.94 9.38 1.27
N PRO A 143 -9.61 10.69 1.32
CA PRO A 143 -8.22 11.16 1.34
C PRO A 143 -7.43 10.64 2.55
N ASP A 144 -8.09 10.41 3.69
CA ASP A 144 -7.45 9.95 4.92
C ASP A 144 -6.99 8.49 4.83
N LEU A 145 -7.59 7.71 3.91
CA LEU A 145 -7.15 6.36 3.58
C LEU A 145 -6.06 6.32 2.51
N ALA A 146 -5.80 7.43 1.80
CA ALA A 146 -4.81 7.53 0.74
C ALA A 146 -3.38 7.59 1.31
N ARG A 147 -2.93 6.52 1.94
CA ARG A 147 -1.60 6.42 2.54
C ARG A 147 -0.49 6.62 1.52
N ARG A 148 0.53 7.39 1.90
CA ARG A 148 1.76 7.59 1.13
C ARG A 148 2.88 6.80 1.76
N VAL A 149 3.65 6.06 0.96
CA VAL A 149 4.81 5.31 1.44
C VAL A 149 6.05 6.17 1.30
N VAL A 150 6.75 6.37 2.42
CA VAL A 150 8.07 7.00 2.44
C VAL A 150 9.09 5.92 2.80
N ARG A 151 10.14 5.80 1.99
CA ARG A 151 11.27 4.90 2.26
C ARG A 151 12.52 5.72 2.48
N LEU A 152 13.19 5.47 3.59
CA LEU A 152 14.40 6.17 3.98
C LEU A 152 15.53 5.15 4.16
N GLU A 153 16.68 5.42 3.56
CA GLU A 153 17.93 4.71 3.83
C GLU A 153 18.74 5.57 4.80
N LEU A 154 18.95 5.08 6.00
CA LEU A 154 19.60 5.82 7.08
C LEU A 154 20.96 5.22 7.41
N ALA A 155 21.93 6.07 7.68
CA ALA A 155 23.19 5.64 8.27
C ALA A 155 22.94 5.00 9.65
N PRO A 156 23.74 4.01 10.09
CA PRO A 156 23.50 3.26 11.33
C PRO A 156 23.29 4.14 12.58
N ALA A 157 24.08 5.22 12.71
CA ALA A 157 23.94 6.15 13.84
C ALA A 157 22.59 6.90 13.81
N VAL A 158 22.13 7.32 12.63
CA VAL A 158 20.83 8.00 12.46
C VAL A 158 19.67 7.02 12.70
N PHE A 159 19.83 5.78 12.23
CA PHE A 159 18.84 4.72 12.50
C PHE A 159 18.74 4.42 14.00
N ALA A 160 19.86 4.34 14.71
CA ALA A 160 19.87 4.15 16.17
C ALA A 160 19.14 5.30 16.89
N LEU A 161 19.40 6.56 16.49
CA LEU A 161 18.69 7.71 17.03
C LEU A 161 17.20 7.67 16.74
N PHE A 162 16.81 7.31 15.50
CA PHE A 162 15.39 7.13 15.13
C PHE A 162 14.71 6.08 16.00
N ARG A 163 15.38 4.94 16.25
CA ARG A 163 14.85 3.88 17.16
C ARG A 163 14.68 4.36 18.60
N GLN A 164 15.62 5.20 19.11
CA GLN A 164 15.50 5.80 20.44
C GLN A 164 14.29 6.75 20.50
N VAL A 165 14.07 7.56 19.47
CA VAL A 165 12.91 8.45 19.39
C VAL A 165 11.62 7.64 19.35
N GLN A 166 11.55 6.55 18.57
CA GLN A 166 10.38 5.66 18.55
C GLN A 166 10.07 5.10 19.95
N SER A 167 11.10 4.63 20.67
CA SER A 167 10.92 4.09 22.02
C SER A 167 10.44 5.15 23.00
N ALA A 168 11.07 6.33 23.01
CA ALA A 168 10.68 7.43 23.90
C ALA A 168 9.25 7.91 23.63
N MET A 169 8.84 7.98 22.36
CA MET A 169 7.47 8.34 21.99
C MET A 169 6.47 7.24 22.38
N ALA A 170 6.81 5.96 22.20
CA ALA A 170 5.95 4.86 22.62
C ALA A 170 5.72 4.87 24.14
N ASP A 171 6.76 5.20 24.94
CA ASP A 171 6.65 5.33 26.38
C ASP A 171 5.77 6.53 26.78
N GLU A 172 5.89 7.67 26.08
CA GLU A 172 5.10 8.89 26.33
C GLU A 172 3.60 8.69 26.00
N TYR A 173 3.27 7.83 25.01
CA TYR A 173 1.89 7.63 24.51
C TYR A 173 1.33 6.22 24.76
N ASP A 174 1.81 5.51 25.80
CA ASP A 174 1.32 4.18 26.20
C ASP A 174 1.36 3.11 25.09
N GLY A 175 2.36 3.18 24.20
CA GLY A 175 2.57 2.20 23.12
C GLY A 175 1.56 2.24 21.97
N ARG A 176 0.70 3.27 21.90
CA ARG A 176 -0.40 3.38 20.91
C ARG A 176 -0.09 4.19 19.66
N LEU A 177 1.17 4.54 19.42
CA LEU A 177 1.55 5.31 18.25
C LEU A 177 1.75 4.40 17.03
N ASP A 178 0.97 4.65 15.96
CA ASP A 178 1.28 4.14 14.63
C ASP A 178 2.33 5.03 13.95
N ASP A 179 2.86 4.57 12.81
CA ASP A 179 3.90 5.30 12.07
C ASP A 179 3.45 6.71 11.61
N SER A 180 2.16 6.89 11.30
CA SER A 180 1.62 8.18 10.88
C SER A 180 1.57 9.16 12.04
N ALA A 181 1.09 8.72 13.21
CA ALA A 181 1.05 9.53 14.42
C ALA A 181 2.45 9.91 14.90
N LEU A 182 3.40 8.97 14.87
CA LEU A 182 4.81 9.24 15.18
C LEU A 182 5.38 10.32 14.25
N MET A 183 5.17 10.19 12.94
CA MET A 183 5.69 11.15 11.97
C MET A 183 4.99 12.51 12.08
N ASP A 184 3.70 12.57 12.39
CA ASP A 184 3.00 13.84 12.63
C ASP A 184 3.63 14.59 13.82
N ILE A 185 3.86 13.90 14.94
CA ILE A 185 4.51 14.50 16.13
C ILE A 185 5.91 15.00 15.80
N LEU A 186 6.73 14.17 15.12
CA LEU A 186 8.08 14.57 14.75
C LEU A 186 8.12 15.78 13.82
N CYS A 187 7.24 15.81 12.82
CA CYS A 187 7.13 16.93 11.89
C CYS A 187 6.69 18.22 12.62
N ARG A 188 5.70 18.15 13.50
CA ARG A 188 5.24 19.31 14.28
C ARG A 188 6.34 19.83 15.19
N ARG A 189 6.99 18.98 15.97
CA ARG A 189 8.11 19.39 16.84
C ARG A 189 9.27 20.02 16.04
N ALA A 190 9.59 19.49 14.85
CA ALA A 190 10.62 20.07 14.01
C ALA A 190 10.24 21.46 13.46
N LEU A 191 8.98 21.64 13.09
CA LEU A 191 8.45 22.92 12.62
C LEU A 191 8.37 23.94 13.75
N GLU A 192 7.98 23.55 14.94
CA GLU A 192 7.91 24.40 16.13
C GLU A 192 9.27 24.86 16.61
N ALA A 193 10.29 23.98 16.53
CA ALA A 193 11.66 24.30 16.94
C ALA A 193 12.36 25.38 16.06
N GLY A 194 11.84 25.66 14.86
CA GLY A 194 12.36 26.65 13.91
C GLY A 194 11.81 28.06 14.09
N GLY A 195 10.88 28.32 15.01
CA GLY A 195 10.22 29.62 15.19
C GLY A 195 10.93 30.55 16.18
N SER A 196 11.09 31.82 15.81
CA SER A 196 11.43 32.89 16.75
C SER A 196 10.15 33.33 17.48
N SER A 197 10.29 33.80 18.72
CA SER A 197 9.19 34.06 19.71
C SER A 197 8.08 35.02 19.28
N ASP A 198 8.12 35.66 18.12
CA ASP A 198 7.17 36.69 17.67
C ASP A 198 6.27 36.31 16.49
N ARG A 199 6.44 35.13 15.89
CA ARG A 199 5.56 34.61 14.83
C ARG A 199 5.29 33.13 15.04
N PRO A 200 4.08 32.64 14.72
CA PRO A 200 3.84 31.20 14.71
C PRO A 200 4.90 30.53 13.82
N ALA A 201 5.53 29.48 14.34
CA ALA A 201 6.72 28.84 13.76
C ALA A 201 6.50 28.40 12.31
N HIS A 202 5.26 28.14 11.91
CA HIS A 202 4.86 27.83 10.54
C HIS A 202 3.34 28.04 10.37
N GLN A 203 2.95 28.41 9.16
CA GLN A 203 1.56 28.47 8.75
C GLN A 203 1.28 27.36 7.75
N ILE A 204 0.22 26.60 7.98
CA ILE A 204 -0.27 25.59 7.04
C ILE A 204 -1.36 26.24 6.21
N ALA A 205 -1.10 26.50 4.93
CA ALA A 205 -2.09 26.98 4.00
C ALA A 205 -2.96 25.82 3.48
N ILE A 206 -4.27 25.92 3.64
CA ILE A 206 -5.24 24.97 3.12
C ILE A 206 -6.15 25.71 2.15
N THR A 207 -6.22 25.21 0.92
CA THR A 207 -7.17 25.66 -0.09
C THR A 207 -8.44 24.84 0.04
N VAL A 208 -9.59 25.48 0.22
CA VAL A 208 -10.89 24.79 0.34
C VAL A 208 -11.78 25.17 -0.83
N CYS A 209 -12.38 24.18 -1.48
CA CYS A 209 -13.37 24.40 -2.52
C CYS A 209 -14.71 24.81 -1.89
N GLU A 210 -15.23 25.98 -2.25
CA GLU A 210 -16.51 26.47 -1.72
C GLU A 210 -17.70 25.61 -2.13
N SER A 211 -17.65 24.97 -3.30
CA SER A 211 -18.78 24.21 -3.82
C SER A 211 -18.90 22.79 -3.25
N CYS A 212 -17.77 22.12 -2.94
CA CYS A 212 -17.78 20.73 -2.48
C CYS A 212 -17.13 20.52 -1.11
N GLY A 213 -16.53 21.56 -0.51
CA GLY A 213 -15.92 21.51 0.81
C GLY A 213 -14.58 20.73 0.87
N ARG A 214 -14.09 20.19 -0.23
CA ARG A 214 -12.80 19.49 -0.27
C ARG A 214 -11.65 20.47 -0.03
N GLY A 215 -10.60 19.99 0.65
CA GLY A 215 -9.43 20.80 0.98
C GLY A 215 -8.13 20.22 0.47
N TRP A 216 -7.18 21.10 0.16
CA TRP A 216 -5.82 20.73 -0.25
C TRP A 216 -4.80 21.53 0.55
N GLN A 217 -3.79 20.84 1.03
CA GLN A 217 -2.63 21.43 1.67
C GLN A 217 -1.48 21.50 0.68
N ASN A 218 -0.79 22.63 0.60
CA ASN A 218 0.42 22.73 -0.20
C ASN A 218 1.62 22.18 0.57
N GLY A 219 2.19 21.09 0.07
CA GLY A 219 3.42 20.46 0.59
C GLY A 219 4.56 20.59 -0.41
N ALA A 220 5.45 21.57 -0.24
CA ALA A 220 6.65 21.77 -1.09
C ALA A 220 6.32 21.81 -2.60
N GLY A 221 5.32 22.60 -2.99
CA GLY A 221 4.90 22.76 -4.39
C GLY A 221 3.98 21.68 -4.93
N ARG A 222 3.43 20.83 -4.07
CA ARG A 222 2.42 19.83 -4.42
C ARG A 222 1.15 20.08 -3.62
N GLU A 223 0.02 20.04 -4.29
CA GLU A 223 -1.29 20.03 -3.62
C GLU A 223 -1.60 18.60 -3.19
N ILE A 224 -1.84 18.44 -1.88
CA ILE A 224 -2.17 17.15 -1.25
C ILE A 224 -3.58 17.28 -0.72
N GLU A 225 -4.52 16.51 -1.23
CA GLU A 225 -5.89 16.48 -0.71
C GLU A 225 -5.87 15.98 0.73
N VAL A 226 -6.58 16.68 1.60
CA VAL A 226 -6.67 16.39 3.04
C VAL A 226 -8.11 16.05 3.41
N GLY A 227 -8.26 15.27 4.47
CA GLY A 227 -9.58 14.85 4.93
C GLY A 227 -10.42 15.96 5.54
N PRO A 228 -11.73 15.73 5.67
CA PRO A 228 -12.68 16.72 6.20
C PRO A 228 -12.30 17.23 7.60
N GLU A 229 -11.78 16.36 8.46
CA GLU A 229 -11.37 16.75 9.82
C GLU A 229 -10.23 17.79 9.83
N VAL A 230 -9.30 17.70 8.87
CA VAL A 230 -8.21 18.67 8.71
C VAL A 230 -8.77 20.02 8.23
N VAL A 231 -9.73 19.98 7.30
CA VAL A 231 -10.43 21.19 6.80
C VAL A 231 -11.22 21.87 7.91
N ASP A 232 -11.97 21.09 8.70
CA ASP A 232 -12.79 21.63 9.80
C ASP A 232 -11.91 22.23 10.90
N ARG A 233 -10.81 21.59 11.25
CA ARG A 233 -9.84 22.14 12.20
C ARG A 233 -9.22 23.44 11.68
N ALA A 234 -8.86 23.49 10.41
CA ALA A 234 -8.34 24.70 9.80
C ALA A 234 -9.35 25.86 9.84
N ARG A 235 -10.63 25.59 9.63
CA ARG A 235 -11.70 26.61 9.72
C ARG A 235 -11.91 27.17 11.12
N CYS A 236 -11.60 26.42 12.18
CA CYS A 236 -11.74 26.90 13.57
C CYS A 236 -10.71 27.96 13.94
N ASP A 237 -9.47 27.88 13.37
CA ASP A 237 -8.34 28.74 13.76
C ASP A 237 -7.75 29.53 12.59
N ALA A 238 -8.45 29.58 11.44
CA ALA A 238 -7.90 30.15 10.21
C ALA A 238 -8.04 31.66 10.11
N GLU A 239 -6.99 32.32 9.67
CA GLU A 239 -7.03 33.60 9.03
C GLU A 239 -7.40 33.42 7.54
N LEU A 240 -8.55 33.88 7.10
CA LEU A 240 -8.99 33.82 5.70
C LEU A 240 -8.14 34.76 4.86
N ILE A 241 -7.30 34.21 4.03
CA ILE A 241 -6.51 34.92 3.01
C ILE A 241 -7.28 34.74 1.70
N GLY A 242 -8.13 35.68 1.37
CA GLY A 242 -8.96 35.71 0.16
C GLY A 242 -8.18 35.98 -1.12
#